data_9dbdf94fa2e1bc47c3edf96d73886a97
#
_entry.id   9dbdf94fa2e1bc47c3edf96d73886a97
#
_cell.length_a   1.000
_cell.length_b   1.000
_cell.length_c   1.000
_cell.angle_alpha   90.00
_cell.angle_beta   90.00
_cell.angle_gamma   90.00
#
_symmetry.space_group_name_H-M   'P 1'
#
loop_
_entity.id
_entity.type
_entity.pdbx_description
1 polymer ?
#
loop_
_entity_poly.entity_id
_entity_poly.type
_entity_poly.pdbx_seq_one_letter_code
_entity_poly.pdbx_strand_id
1 'polypeptide(L)'
;MKLAGSDRNIVVLDIGKTHAKVLLFNTLASKELLIFQRKNLIINEPPYPHFDVDALKSFIINALTEIAKSYSVDSVFTSTHGACAAFISNEELILPVLDYEFEGPDTVRPDYDKIRPEFSQTGSPRMDAGLNLGAQIYWLNKTFPGKFAEVEQILFWPQYWSYWFSGVTCSEISYASSHSDLWDISKNDFIDLAIYGVSSKVRFPPLKKAWEQIGGLRKELSDQTGLPEGTPILCGAHDSSVTLVSPYLKRTLPCTMLSSGTWITLFSLGITNFKFNEQTGLMLTNDCFGNLVPNFRFPAGKIYQDVLEKERTAEDDFSLMDWSSIRVVDYASAQKAKFINSLSSQEIDMSKFSLASVEKGISTILAQETLNGLDAIDAKGPLIASGPFLHNQNYINFLKKEWPSQIVSEKNHLSLCTGVASLIEYGCS
;
A
#
# COMPACT_ATOMS: atom_id res chain seq x y z
N MET A 1 -3.00 -23.95 22.83
CA MET A 1 -4.35 -24.51 22.53
C MET A 1 -4.61 -24.22 21.06
N LYS A 2 -4.62 -25.24 20.19
CA LYS A 2 -4.95 -25.03 18.77
C LYS A 2 -6.45 -24.73 18.73
N LEU A 3 -6.82 -23.48 18.51
CA LEU A 3 -8.17 -23.16 18.09
C LEU A 3 -8.35 -23.76 16.69
N ALA A 4 -9.11 -24.85 16.59
CA ALA A 4 -9.53 -25.38 15.31
C ALA A 4 -10.24 -24.25 14.56
N GLY A 5 -9.72 -23.88 13.39
CA GLY A 5 -10.27 -22.80 12.59
C GLY A 5 -11.77 -23.04 12.37
N SER A 6 -12.58 -22.07 12.79
CA SER A 6 -14.03 -22.12 12.51
C SER A 6 -14.22 -21.99 11.01
N ASP A 7 -15.12 -22.81 10.46
CA ASP A 7 -15.54 -22.73 9.06
C ASP A 7 -16.29 -21.41 8.85
N ARG A 8 -15.62 -20.42 8.25
CA ARG A 8 -16.19 -19.09 8.02
C ARG A 8 -15.99 -18.68 6.57
N ASN A 9 -17.01 -18.08 6.02
CA ASN A 9 -16.97 -17.42 4.72
C ASN A 9 -16.82 -15.92 4.92
N ILE A 10 -15.68 -15.37 4.56
CA ILE A 10 -15.37 -13.96 4.69
C ILE A 10 -15.40 -13.32 3.31
N VAL A 11 -16.16 -12.25 3.16
CA VAL A 11 -16.02 -11.37 1.99
C VAL A 11 -14.83 -10.45 2.24
N VAL A 12 -13.86 -10.50 1.35
CA VAL A 12 -12.71 -9.59 1.33
C VAL A 12 -12.86 -8.65 0.15
N LEU A 13 -13.01 -7.36 0.46
CA LEU A 13 -12.98 -6.29 -0.52
C LEU A 13 -11.54 -5.80 -0.67
N ASP A 14 -10.96 -6.00 -1.85
CA ASP A 14 -9.59 -5.60 -2.20
C ASP A 14 -9.66 -4.48 -3.24
N ILE A 15 -9.53 -3.22 -2.80
CA ILE A 15 -9.54 -2.06 -3.69
C ILE A 15 -8.12 -1.59 -3.94
N GLY A 16 -7.50 -2.15 -4.98
CA GLY A 16 -6.20 -1.70 -5.48
C GLY A 16 -6.31 -0.50 -6.42
N LYS A 17 -5.17 0.13 -6.73
CA LYS A 17 -5.11 1.27 -7.68
C LYS A 17 -5.68 0.92 -9.06
N THR A 18 -5.29 -0.21 -9.62
CA THR A 18 -5.64 -0.61 -11.00
C THR A 18 -6.82 -1.56 -11.09
N HIS A 19 -7.09 -2.32 -10.05
CA HIS A 19 -8.17 -3.30 -9.99
C HIS A 19 -8.85 -3.29 -8.62
N ALA A 20 -10.18 -3.42 -8.65
CA ALA A 20 -10.97 -3.72 -7.48
C ALA A 20 -11.44 -5.18 -7.56
N LYS A 21 -11.39 -5.89 -6.42
CA LYS A 21 -11.85 -7.27 -6.30
C LYS A 21 -12.81 -7.42 -5.13
N VAL A 22 -13.77 -8.31 -5.30
CA VAL A 22 -14.61 -8.86 -4.22
C VAL A 22 -14.35 -10.35 -4.19
N LEU A 23 -13.77 -10.85 -3.11
CA LEU A 23 -13.40 -12.24 -2.94
C LEU A 23 -14.26 -12.86 -1.83
N LEU A 24 -14.75 -14.08 -2.05
CA LEU A 24 -15.30 -14.91 -0.99
C LEU A 24 -14.25 -15.93 -0.59
N PHE A 25 -13.74 -15.81 0.62
CA PHE A 25 -12.69 -16.68 1.16
C PHE A 25 -13.25 -17.58 2.26
N ASN A 26 -12.97 -18.88 2.16
CA ASN A 26 -13.32 -19.85 3.21
C ASN A 26 -12.09 -20.13 4.09
N THR A 27 -12.22 -19.90 5.39
CA THR A 27 -11.09 -20.02 6.33
C THR A 27 -10.66 -21.46 6.56
N LEU A 28 -11.58 -22.41 6.66
CA LEU A 28 -11.27 -23.82 6.89
C LEU A 28 -10.62 -24.44 5.66
N ALA A 29 -11.18 -24.21 4.47
CA ALA A 29 -10.60 -24.68 3.22
C ALA A 29 -9.35 -23.91 2.82
N SER A 30 -9.09 -22.75 3.46
CA SER A 30 -7.99 -21.82 3.17
C SER A 30 -7.89 -21.48 1.68
N LYS A 31 -9.03 -21.19 1.05
CA LYS A 31 -9.12 -20.88 -0.39
C LYS A 31 -10.19 -19.86 -0.72
N GLU A 32 -9.99 -19.19 -1.83
CA GLU A 32 -10.95 -18.32 -2.48
C GLU A 32 -12.02 -19.17 -3.19
N LEU A 33 -13.28 -19.02 -2.78
CA LEU A 33 -14.42 -19.73 -3.37
C LEU A 33 -14.94 -19.00 -4.61
N LEU A 34 -14.99 -17.66 -4.56
CA LEU A 34 -15.40 -16.80 -5.66
C LEU A 34 -14.48 -15.59 -5.74
N ILE A 35 -14.24 -15.10 -6.95
CA ILE A 35 -13.49 -13.90 -7.23
C ILE A 35 -14.24 -13.09 -8.30
N PHE A 36 -14.60 -11.86 -7.96
CA PHE A 36 -15.09 -10.85 -8.90
C PHE A 36 -14.03 -9.78 -9.03
N GLN A 37 -13.75 -9.34 -10.24
CA GLN A 37 -12.72 -8.33 -10.50
C GLN A 37 -13.16 -7.35 -11.58
N ARG A 38 -12.82 -6.07 -11.40
CA ARG A 38 -12.93 -5.03 -12.43
C ARG A 38 -11.71 -4.13 -12.43
N LYS A 39 -11.50 -3.40 -13.53
CA LYS A 39 -10.56 -2.26 -13.52
C LYS A 39 -11.09 -1.16 -12.61
N ASN A 40 -10.20 -0.60 -11.79
CA ASN A 40 -10.49 0.59 -11.00
C ASN A 40 -10.13 1.81 -11.83
N LEU A 41 -11.14 2.52 -12.34
CA LEU A 41 -10.96 3.60 -13.29
C LEU A 41 -10.85 4.94 -12.57
N ILE A 42 -10.04 5.83 -13.15
CA ILE A 42 -9.94 7.23 -12.75
C ILE A 42 -10.80 8.06 -13.71
N ILE A 43 -11.63 8.92 -13.14
CA ILE A 43 -12.39 9.95 -13.86
C ILE A 43 -11.47 11.17 -13.98
N ASN A 44 -11.06 11.49 -15.22
CA ASN A 44 -10.19 12.63 -15.52
C ASN A 44 -11.03 13.89 -15.84
N GLU A 45 -12.00 14.20 -14.98
CA GLU A 45 -12.91 15.34 -15.13
C GLU A 45 -12.78 16.27 -13.91
N PRO A 46 -13.27 17.54 -14.01
CA PRO A 46 -13.34 18.44 -12.87
C PRO A 46 -14.05 17.81 -11.67
N PRO A 47 -13.64 18.13 -10.44
CA PRO A 47 -12.66 19.18 -10.09
C PRO A 47 -11.18 18.78 -10.19
N TYR A 48 -10.87 17.52 -10.25
CA TYR A 48 -9.53 16.91 -10.40
C TYR A 48 -9.67 15.41 -10.70
N PRO A 49 -8.62 14.71 -11.16
CA PRO A 49 -8.64 13.26 -11.34
C PRO A 49 -8.99 12.53 -10.03
N HIS A 50 -10.01 11.67 -10.08
CA HIS A 50 -10.56 11.02 -8.90
C HIS A 50 -11.08 9.60 -9.19
N PHE A 51 -11.26 8.79 -8.15
CA PHE A 51 -11.82 7.45 -8.28
C PHE A 51 -13.33 7.49 -8.56
N ASP A 52 -13.79 6.58 -9.42
CA ASP A 52 -15.21 6.36 -9.72
C ASP A 52 -15.88 5.54 -8.60
N VAL A 53 -16.25 6.23 -7.52
CA VAL A 53 -16.83 5.62 -6.31
C VAL A 53 -18.17 4.97 -6.61
N ASP A 54 -19.00 5.55 -7.47
CA ASP A 54 -20.34 5.03 -7.75
C ASP A 54 -20.27 3.75 -8.60
N ALA A 55 -19.35 3.69 -9.55
CA ALA A 55 -19.12 2.46 -10.29
C ALA A 55 -18.50 1.36 -9.41
N LEU A 56 -17.70 1.70 -8.41
CA LEU A 56 -17.22 0.74 -7.41
C LEU A 56 -18.35 0.23 -6.53
N LYS A 57 -19.24 1.10 -6.02
CA LYS A 57 -20.43 0.70 -5.25
C LYS A 57 -21.32 -0.27 -6.04
N SER A 58 -21.60 0.07 -7.29
CA SER A 58 -22.41 -0.77 -8.18
C SER A 58 -21.78 -2.15 -8.41
N PHE A 59 -20.45 -2.18 -8.63
CA PHE A 59 -19.70 -3.43 -8.77
C PHE A 59 -19.75 -4.30 -7.51
N ILE A 60 -19.57 -3.68 -6.34
CA ILE A 60 -19.59 -4.38 -5.04
C ILE A 60 -20.98 -4.96 -4.79
N ILE A 61 -22.05 -4.19 -4.99
CA ILE A 61 -23.44 -4.66 -4.83
C ILE A 61 -23.69 -5.87 -5.71
N ASN A 62 -23.33 -5.79 -7.00
CA ASN A 62 -23.53 -6.92 -7.94
C ASN A 62 -22.76 -8.16 -7.49
N ALA A 63 -21.51 -8.02 -7.06
CA ALA A 63 -20.71 -9.15 -6.58
C ALA A 63 -21.29 -9.79 -5.31
N LEU A 64 -21.73 -8.97 -4.35
CA LEU A 64 -22.38 -9.44 -3.12
C LEU A 64 -23.70 -10.14 -3.40
N THR A 65 -24.49 -9.62 -4.35
CA THR A 65 -25.74 -10.27 -4.79
C THR A 65 -25.48 -11.67 -5.37
N GLU A 66 -24.42 -11.83 -6.16
CA GLU A 66 -24.06 -13.15 -6.69
C GLU A 66 -23.56 -14.10 -5.58
N ILE A 67 -22.80 -13.61 -4.62
CA ILE A 67 -22.36 -14.37 -3.45
C ILE A 67 -23.56 -14.85 -2.64
N ALA A 68 -24.50 -13.97 -2.34
CA ALA A 68 -25.67 -14.25 -1.49
C ALA A 68 -26.59 -15.35 -2.05
N LYS A 69 -26.57 -15.60 -3.37
CA LYS A 69 -27.37 -16.68 -3.99
C LYS A 69 -26.96 -18.08 -3.55
N SER A 70 -25.69 -18.27 -3.16
CA SER A 70 -25.13 -19.62 -2.97
C SER A 70 -24.34 -19.79 -1.67
N TYR A 71 -24.02 -18.70 -0.99
CA TYR A 71 -23.16 -18.75 0.19
C TYR A 71 -23.69 -17.85 1.30
N SER A 72 -23.57 -18.32 2.55
CA SER A 72 -23.65 -17.47 3.72
C SER A 72 -22.36 -16.68 3.89
N VAL A 73 -22.45 -15.48 4.42
CA VAL A 73 -21.31 -14.60 4.70
C VAL A 73 -21.26 -14.32 6.21
N ASP A 74 -20.14 -14.63 6.85
CA ASP A 74 -19.95 -14.47 8.29
C ASP A 74 -19.42 -13.05 8.65
N SER A 75 -18.66 -12.42 7.73
CA SER A 75 -18.20 -11.04 7.90
C SER A 75 -17.70 -10.45 6.57
N VAL A 76 -17.60 -9.11 6.55
CA VAL A 76 -16.99 -8.33 5.47
C VAL A 76 -15.76 -7.62 6.00
N PHE A 77 -14.63 -7.77 5.33
CA PHE A 77 -13.38 -7.07 5.61
C PHE A 77 -12.95 -6.23 4.39
N THR A 78 -12.61 -4.97 4.62
CA THR A 78 -12.14 -4.08 3.56
C THR A 78 -10.65 -3.86 3.65
N SER A 79 -9.97 -4.01 2.52
CA SER A 79 -8.56 -3.68 2.34
C SER A 79 -8.39 -2.82 1.10
N THR A 80 -7.55 -1.81 1.19
CA THR A 80 -7.30 -0.92 0.05
C THR A 80 -5.83 -0.52 -0.06
N HIS A 81 -5.44 -0.05 -1.24
CA HIS A 81 -4.17 0.66 -1.39
C HIS A 81 -4.13 1.92 -0.53
N GLY A 82 -2.91 2.43 -0.24
CA GLY A 82 -2.67 3.64 0.54
C GLY A 82 -2.97 4.95 -0.20
N ALA A 83 -2.67 6.06 0.46
CA ALA A 83 -2.69 7.42 -0.09
C ALA A 83 -4.06 7.92 -0.61
N CYS A 84 -5.18 7.45 -0.05
CA CYS A 84 -6.51 7.96 -0.36
C CYS A 84 -7.32 8.22 0.90
N ALA A 85 -8.12 9.27 0.88
CA ALA A 85 -9.05 9.61 1.94
C ALA A 85 -10.37 10.12 1.36
N ALA A 86 -11.45 9.87 2.08
CA ALA A 86 -12.79 10.37 1.81
C ALA A 86 -13.13 11.51 2.79
N PHE A 87 -13.61 12.61 2.27
CA PHE A 87 -14.00 13.81 3.00
C PHE A 87 -15.51 13.84 3.08
N ILE A 88 -16.07 13.61 4.26
CA ILE A 88 -17.50 13.40 4.44
C ILE A 88 -18.14 14.42 5.37
N SER A 89 -19.42 14.67 5.13
CA SER A 89 -20.37 15.35 6.00
C SER A 89 -21.78 14.83 5.71
N ASN A 90 -22.62 14.68 6.73
CA ASN A 90 -24.00 14.22 6.58
C ASN A 90 -24.16 12.98 5.67
N GLU A 91 -23.30 11.99 5.83
CA GLU A 91 -23.24 10.74 5.04
C GLU A 91 -22.84 10.92 3.57
N GLU A 92 -22.54 12.12 3.12
CA GLU A 92 -22.17 12.42 1.74
C GLU A 92 -20.67 12.67 1.57
N LEU A 93 -20.17 12.33 0.38
CA LEU A 93 -18.82 12.65 -0.04
C LEU A 93 -18.80 14.11 -0.52
N ILE A 94 -18.14 14.99 0.24
CA ILE A 94 -18.08 16.43 -0.05
C ILE A 94 -17.14 16.75 -1.22
N LEU A 95 -16.05 15.99 -1.31
CA LEU A 95 -15.04 16.09 -2.35
C LEU A 95 -14.77 14.70 -2.93
N PRO A 96 -14.62 14.55 -4.26
CA PRO A 96 -14.26 13.27 -4.86
C PRO A 96 -12.95 12.72 -4.28
N VAL A 97 -12.82 11.38 -4.20
CA VAL A 97 -11.59 10.75 -3.68
C VAL A 97 -10.47 10.91 -4.69
N LEU A 98 -9.49 11.73 -4.35
CA LEU A 98 -8.40 12.15 -5.23
C LEU A 98 -7.56 10.95 -5.68
N ASP A 99 -7.21 10.91 -6.97
CA ASP A 99 -6.19 10.03 -7.47
C ASP A 99 -4.81 10.49 -6.97
N TYR A 100 -4.15 9.66 -6.18
CA TYR A 100 -2.85 10.00 -5.58
C TYR A 100 -1.71 10.18 -6.60
N GLU A 101 -1.89 9.77 -7.87
CA GLU A 101 -0.93 10.04 -8.94
C GLU A 101 -1.09 11.43 -9.56
N PHE A 102 -2.15 12.16 -9.19
CA PHE A 102 -2.38 13.52 -9.65
C PHE A 102 -1.38 14.50 -9.00
N GLU A 103 -0.71 15.30 -9.83
CA GLU A 103 0.35 16.23 -9.42
C GLU A 103 -0.18 17.56 -8.83
N GLY A 104 -1.51 17.71 -8.66
CA GLY A 104 -2.10 18.93 -8.07
C GLY A 104 -1.49 19.31 -6.71
N PRO A 105 -1.29 18.37 -5.77
CA PRO A 105 -0.64 18.65 -4.48
C PRO A 105 0.79 19.22 -4.61
N ASP A 106 1.51 18.97 -5.72
CA ASP A 106 2.86 19.51 -5.92
C ASP A 106 2.84 21.03 -6.15
N THR A 107 1.72 21.60 -6.57
CA THR A 107 1.57 23.05 -6.75
C THR A 107 1.69 23.82 -5.43
N VAL A 108 1.44 23.20 -4.30
CA VAL A 108 1.54 23.79 -2.96
C VAL A 108 2.74 23.29 -2.15
N ARG A 109 3.57 22.41 -2.73
CA ARG A 109 4.73 21.82 -2.06
C ARG A 109 5.69 22.84 -1.41
N PRO A 110 6.04 23.97 -2.05
CA PRO A 110 6.95 24.93 -1.43
C PRO A 110 6.46 25.50 -0.08
N ASP A 111 5.13 25.53 0.13
CA ASP A 111 4.54 25.96 1.38
C ASP A 111 4.26 24.78 2.32
N TYR A 112 3.81 23.66 1.78
CA TYR A 112 3.58 22.46 2.55
C TYR A 112 4.86 21.93 3.24
N ASP A 113 5.98 21.89 2.51
CA ASP A 113 7.26 21.41 3.04
C ASP A 113 7.79 22.23 4.24
N LYS A 114 7.30 23.49 4.43
CA LYS A 114 7.64 24.33 5.59
C LYS A 114 6.87 23.95 6.86
N ILE A 115 5.70 23.33 6.72
CA ILE A 115 4.79 22.99 7.82
C ILE A 115 4.64 21.49 8.03
N ARG A 116 5.12 20.70 7.10
CA ARG A 116 5.11 19.24 7.16
C ARG A 116 5.82 18.76 8.43
N PRO A 117 5.25 17.78 9.17
CA PRO A 117 5.95 17.18 10.30
C PRO A 117 7.27 16.56 9.89
N GLU A 118 8.24 16.59 10.79
CA GLU A 118 9.55 15.96 10.57
C GLU A 118 9.43 14.44 10.35
N PHE A 119 10.31 13.89 9.52
CA PHE A 119 10.36 12.45 9.26
C PHE A 119 10.50 11.62 10.54
N SER A 120 11.32 12.07 11.49
CA SER A 120 11.50 11.42 12.79
C SER A 120 10.21 11.34 13.62
N GLN A 121 9.24 12.20 13.34
CA GLN A 121 7.95 12.23 14.02
C GLN A 121 6.94 11.29 13.34
N THR A 122 6.93 11.23 12.01
CA THR A 122 5.90 10.49 11.27
C THR A 122 6.38 9.20 10.61
N GLY A 123 7.68 9.07 10.37
CA GLY A 123 8.23 7.98 9.55
C GLY A 123 7.81 8.04 8.07
N SER A 124 7.10 9.11 7.67
CA SER A 124 6.66 9.32 6.29
C SER A 124 7.71 10.12 5.53
N PRO A 125 8.36 9.58 4.48
CA PRO A 125 9.25 10.38 3.65
C PRO A 125 8.46 11.39 2.81
N ARG A 126 9.14 12.45 2.36
CA ARG A 126 8.57 13.36 1.36
C ARG A 126 8.36 12.62 0.06
N MET A 127 7.15 12.66 -0.46
CA MET A 127 6.75 12.00 -1.69
C MET A 127 6.05 13.00 -2.61
N ASP A 128 6.16 12.80 -3.93
CA ASP A 128 5.53 13.65 -4.94
C ASP A 128 4.03 13.34 -5.12
N ALA A 129 3.35 14.16 -5.89
CA ALA A 129 1.93 14.07 -6.19
C ALA A 129 1.07 13.99 -4.91
N GLY A 130 0.03 13.17 -4.92
CA GLY A 130 -0.83 12.95 -3.77
C GLY A 130 -0.38 11.83 -2.83
N LEU A 131 0.87 11.34 -2.89
CA LEU A 131 1.32 10.19 -2.11
C LEU A 131 1.39 10.45 -0.59
N ASN A 132 1.59 11.70 -0.15
CA ASN A 132 1.38 12.07 1.25
C ASN A 132 -0.04 12.62 1.46
N LEU A 133 -0.84 12.00 2.30
CA LEU A 133 -2.22 12.45 2.57
C LEU A 133 -2.29 13.86 3.17
N GLY A 134 -1.33 14.24 4.02
CA GLY A 134 -1.24 15.59 4.56
C GLY A 134 -1.11 16.64 3.45
N ALA A 135 -0.35 16.34 2.39
CA ALA A 135 -0.24 17.21 1.22
C ALA A 135 -1.55 17.31 0.43
N GLN A 136 -2.29 16.19 0.29
CA GLN A 136 -3.63 16.23 -0.32
C GLN A 136 -4.58 17.10 0.48
N ILE A 137 -4.64 16.92 1.81
CA ILE A 137 -5.49 17.70 2.71
C ILE A 137 -5.15 19.18 2.59
N TYR A 138 -3.87 19.53 2.64
CA TYR A 138 -3.43 20.92 2.51
C TYR A 138 -3.80 21.51 1.16
N TRP A 139 -3.58 20.79 0.07
CA TRP A 139 -3.94 21.23 -1.29
C TRP A 139 -5.44 21.40 -1.46
N LEU A 140 -6.26 20.43 -1.01
CA LEU A 140 -7.71 20.48 -1.10
C LEU A 140 -8.28 21.66 -0.32
N ASN A 141 -7.79 21.91 0.90
CA ASN A 141 -8.20 23.03 1.72
C ASN A 141 -7.84 24.38 1.08
N LYS A 142 -6.68 24.47 0.44
CA LYS A 142 -6.25 25.69 -0.27
C LYS A 142 -7.00 25.93 -1.58
N THR A 143 -7.26 24.88 -2.33
CA THR A 143 -7.83 24.98 -3.69
C THR A 143 -9.36 25.08 -3.65
N PHE A 144 -10.01 24.39 -2.73
CA PHE A 144 -11.46 24.31 -2.58
C PHE A 144 -11.95 24.70 -1.18
N PRO A 145 -11.57 25.89 -0.65
CA PRO A 145 -11.82 26.23 0.75
C PRO A 145 -13.30 26.22 1.13
N GLY A 146 -14.19 26.62 0.20
CA GLY A 146 -15.64 26.61 0.42
C GLY A 146 -16.18 25.19 0.63
N LYS A 147 -15.80 24.25 -0.24
CA LYS A 147 -16.18 22.84 -0.12
C LYS A 147 -15.50 22.16 1.07
N PHE A 148 -14.21 22.43 1.29
CA PHE A 148 -13.49 21.84 2.41
C PHE A 148 -14.07 22.31 3.77
N ALA A 149 -14.62 23.50 3.87
CA ALA A 149 -15.29 24.00 5.09
C ALA A 149 -16.57 23.23 5.46
N GLU A 150 -17.16 22.49 4.51
CA GLU A 150 -18.32 21.62 4.74
C GLU A 150 -17.91 20.25 5.35
N VAL A 151 -16.62 19.87 5.30
CA VAL A 151 -16.13 18.58 5.78
C VAL A 151 -16.23 18.50 7.31
N GLU A 152 -16.72 17.38 7.81
CA GLU A 152 -16.78 17.08 9.25
C GLU A 152 -15.82 15.97 9.66
N GLN A 153 -15.62 14.97 8.79
CA GLN A 153 -14.76 13.83 9.06
C GLN A 153 -13.91 13.46 7.85
N ILE A 154 -12.71 12.98 8.14
CA ILE A 154 -11.80 12.40 7.15
C ILE A 154 -11.73 10.90 7.43
N LEU A 155 -12.17 10.09 6.46
CA LEU A 155 -12.08 8.63 6.54
C LEU A 155 -10.95 8.16 5.64
N PHE A 156 -10.11 7.28 6.14
CA PHE A 156 -9.17 6.55 5.30
C PHE A 156 -9.92 5.62 4.35
N TRP A 157 -9.31 5.29 3.23
CA TRP A 157 -10.01 4.63 2.14
C TRP A 157 -10.65 3.27 2.53
N PRO A 158 -10.00 2.35 3.30
CA PRO A 158 -10.69 1.15 3.76
C PRO A 158 -11.85 1.48 4.70
N GLN A 159 -11.68 2.48 5.59
CA GLN A 159 -12.70 2.85 6.55
C GLN A 159 -13.89 3.58 5.93
N TYR A 160 -13.72 4.26 4.79
CA TYR A 160 -14.84 4.77 4.01
C TYR A 160 -15.77 3.64 3.53
N TRP A 161 -15.21 2.53 3.04
CA TRP A 161 -16.01 1.39 2.59
C TRP A 161 -16.66 0.66 3.76
N SER A 162 -15.96 0.47 4.86
CA SER A 162 -16.54 -0.11 6.08
C SER A 162 -17.66 0.77 6.64
N TYR A 163 -17.51 2.09 6.57
CA TYR A 163 -18.57 3.06 6.89
C TYR A 163 -19.75 2.96 5.91
N TRP A 164 -19.50 2.87 4.63
CA TRP A 164 -20.56 2.73 3.62
C TRP A 164 -21.41 1.48 3.88
N PHE A 165 -20.82 0.39 4.33
CA PHE A 165 -21.54 -0.83 4.70
C PHE A 165 -22.31 -0.69 6.01
N SER A 166 -21.75 -0.06 7.04
CA SER A 166 -22.25 -0.14 8.42
C SER A 166 -22.90 1.14 8.94
N GLY A 167 -22.61 2.31 8.36
CA GLY A 167 -22.95 3.62 8.92
C GLY A 167 -22.08 4.06 10.09
N VAL A 168 -21.06 3.28 10.48
CA VAL A 168 -20.18 3.57 11.63
C VAL A 168 -18.82 4.02 11.15
N THR A 169 -18.37 5.19 11.60
CA THR A 169 -17.05 5.74 11.26
C THR A 169 -15.97 5.25 12.21
N CYS A 170 -14.79 4.96 11.66
CA CYS A 170 -13.60 4.57 12.42
C CYS A 170 -12.32 4.98 11.66
N SER A 171 -11.18 4.87 12.35
CA SER A 171 -9.83 4.95 11.76
C SER A 171 -9.05 3.69 12.12
N GLU A 172 -7.95 3.42 11.37
CA GLU A 172 -7.09 2.27 11.63
C GLU A 172 -5.62 2.68 11.47
N ILE A 173 -4.77 2.15 12.36
CA ILE A 173 -3.40 2.63 12.54
C ILE A 173 -2.48 2.33 11.34
N SER A 174 -2.63 1.15 10.71
CA SER A 174 -1.73 0.78 9.60
C SER A 174 -1.92 1.66 8.38
N TYR A 175 -3.13 2.19 8.20
CA TYR A 175 -3.41 3.16 7.16
C TYR A 175 -3.01 4.58 7.58
N ALA A 176 -3.33 4.97 8.83
CA ALA A 176 -3.00 6.29 9.37
C ALA A 176 -1.50 6.59 9.30
N SER A 177 -0.65 5.60 9.55
CA SER A 177 0.81 5.74 9.56
C SER A 177 1.47 5.51 8.19
N SER A 178 0.75 5.04 7.17
CA SER A 178 1.35 4.68 5.88
C SER A 178 1.60 5.93 5.02
N HIS A 179 2.83 6.45 5.04
CA HIS A 179 3.32 7.63 4.28
C HIS A 179 2.33 8.80 4.24
N SER A 180 1.62 9.02 5.33
CA SER A 180 0.49 9.96 5.36
C SER A 180 0.85 11.38 5.80
N ASP A 181 1.91 11.55 6.59
CA ASP A 181 2.22 12.75 7.38
C ASP A 181 1.14 13.06 8.46
N LEU A 182 0.28 12.10 8.78
CA LEU A 182 -0.89 12.31 9.68
C LEU A 182 -0.79 11.58 11.01
N TRP A 183 0.25 10.78 11.21
CA TRP A 183 0.43 9.94 12.40
C TRP A 183 1.75 10.24 13.09
N ASP A 184 1.71 10.58 14.37
CA ASP A 184 2.88 10.76 15.24
C ASP A 184 3.27 9.41 15.85
N ILE A 185 4.33 8.79 15.32
CA ILE A 185 4.79 7.47 15.78
C ILE A 185 5.34 7.48 17.21
N SER A 186 5.77 8.64 17.70
CA SER A 186 6.31 8.78 19.06
C SER A 186 5.22 8.94 20.11
N LYS A 187 4.11 9.61 19.75
CA LYS A 187 2.96 9.83 20.63
C LYS A 187 1.89 8.75 20.46
N ASN A 188 1.97 8.00 19.36
CA ASN A 188 0.95 7.04 18.95
C ASN A 188 -0.44 7.70 18.82
N ASP A 189 -0.48 8.86 18.14
CA ASP A 189 -1.66 9.69 17.98
C ASP A 189 -1.64 10.45 16.65
N PHE A 190 -2.77 11.00 16.25
CA PHE A 190 -2.87 11.81 15.04
C PHE A 190 -2.10 13.13 15.17
N ILE A 191 -1.52 13.57 14.06
CA ILE A 191 -1.02 14.94 13.90
C ILE A 191 -2.21 15.89 13.91
N ASP A 192 -2.04 17.03 14.59
CA ASP A 192 -3.07 18.07 14.61
C ASP A 192 -3.29 18.65 13.22
N LEU A 193 -4.50 18.49 12.70
CA LEU A 193 -4.88 19.01 11.38
C LEU A 193 -4.79 20.52 11.25
N ALA A 194 -4.71 21.26 12.38
CA ALA A 194 -4.54 22.71 12.39
C ALA A 194 -3.25 23.15 11.68
N ILE A 195 -2.19 22.32 11.68
CA ILE A 195 -0.95 22.65 10.94
C ILE A 195 -1.18 22.77 9.44
N TYR A 196 -2.19 22.08 8.89
CA TYR A 196 -2.58 22.16 7.49
C TYR A 196 -3.66 23.22 7.23
N GLY A 197 -3.93 24.10 8.22
CA GLY A 197 -4.96 25.14 8.14
C GLY A 197 -6.39 24.60 8.18
N VAL A 198 -6.59 23.37 8.64
CA VAL A 198 -7.89 22.72 8.73
C VAL A 198 -8.61 23.16 10.00
N SER A 199 -9.93 23.40 9.90
CA SER A 199 -10.75 23.77 11.02
C SER A 199 -10.78 22.66 12.09
N SER A 200 -10.82 23.03 13.39
CA SER A 200 -10.98 22.10 14.51
C SER A 200 -12.31 21.31 14.53
N LYS A 201 -13.25 21.65 13.63
CA LYS A 201 -14.47 20.87 13.43
C LYS A 201 -14.18 19.57 12.68
N VAL A 202 -13.16 19.53 11.82
CA VAL A 202 -12.78 18.36 11.05
C VAL A 202 -11.95 17.43 11.94
N ARG A 203 -12.29 16.15 11.94
CA ARG A 203 -11.61 15.17 12.78
C ARG A 203 -11.45 13.82 12.09
N PHE A 204 -10.46 13.06 12.53
CA PHE A 204 -10.41 11.63 12.31
C PHE A 204 -11.33 10.91 13.30
N PRO A 205 -12.11 9.90 12.87
CA PRO A 205 -12.86 9.05 13.79
C PRO A 205 -11.94 8.27 14.73
N PRO A 206 -12.48 7.70 15.83
CA PRO A 206 -11.70 6.91 16.77
C PRO A 206 -11.00 5.72 16.11
N LEU A 207 -9.78 5.39 16.58
CA LEU A 207 -9.05 4.22 16.16
C LEU A 207 -9.76 2.95 16.58
N LYS A 208 -9.79 1.97 15.68
CA LYS A 208 -10.22 0.60 15.85
C LYS A 208 -9.16 -0.37 15.38
N LYS A 209 -9.15 -1.57 15.93
CA LYS A 209 -8.29 -2.63 15.42
C LYS A 209 -8.81 -3.11 14.07
N ALA A 210 -7.91 -3.48 13.15
CA ALA A 210 -8.28 -3.91 11.80
C ALA A 210 -9.36 -5.01 11.78
N TRP A 211 -9.33 -5.92 12.75
CA TRP A 211 -10.25 -7.06 12.91
C TRP A 211 -11.47 -6.76 13.77
N GLU A 212 -11.58 -5.57 14.36
CA GLU A 212 -12.69 -5.22 15.23
C GLU A 212 -13.97 -5.01 14.42
N GLN A 213 -15.05 -5.64 14.84
CA GLN A 213 -16.37 -5.37 14.28
C GLN A 213 -16.81 -3.97 14.66
N ILE A 214 -17.04 -3.12 13.66
CA ILE A 214 -17.48 -1.73 13.85
C ILE A 214 -19.00 -1.57 13.80
N GLY A 215 -19.69 -2.52 13.16
CA GLY A 215 -21.14 -2.50 13.01
C GLY A 215 -21.63 -3.72 12.24
N GLY A 216 -22.88 -3.68 11.80
CA GLY A 216 -23.47 -4.65 10.90
C GLY A 216 -23.84 -4.03 9.55
N LEU A 217 -24.05 -4.86 8.54
CA LEU A 217 -24.54 -4.43 7.24
C LEU A 217 -25.86 -3.69 7.38
N ARG A 218 -25.93 -2.45 6.87
CA ARG A 218 -27.13 -1.62 6.95
C ARG A 218 -28.25 -2.17 6.08
N LYS A 219 -29.49 -1.89 6.47
CA LYS A 219 -30.69 -2.44 5.83
C LYS A 219 -30.76 -2.17 4.33
N GLU A 220 -30.42 -0.97 3.89
CA GLU A 220 -30.48 -0.59 2.48
C GLU A 220 -29.58 -1.47 1.61
N LEU A 221 -28.39 -1.83 2.09
CA LEU A 221 -27.48 -2.73 1.41
C LEU A 221 -27.89 -4.21 1.54
N SER A 222 -28.47 -4.58 2.66
CA SER A 222 -29.07 -5.90 2.83
C SER A 222 -30.18 -6.14 1.79
N ASP A 223 -31.10 -5.19 1.62
CA ASP A 223 -32.20 -5.27 0.65
C ASP A 223 -31.67 -5.33 -0.80
N GLN A 224 -30.56 -4.67 -1.13
CA GLN A 224 -29.96 -4.65 -2.46
C GLN A 224 -29.16 -5.92 -2.77
N THR A 225 -28.46 -6.46 -1.77
CA THR A 225 -27.49 -7.56 -2.00
C THR A 225 -28.04 -8.94 -1.67
N GLY A 226 -29.09 -9.00 -0.84
CA GLY A 226 -29.64 -10.25 -0.30
C GLY A 226 -28.80 -10.83 0.85
N LEU A 227 -27.73 -10.18 1.28
CA LEU A 227 -27.03 -10.56 2.51
C LEU A 227 -27.86 -10.16 3.74
N PRO A 228 -27.81 -10.94 4.83
CA PRO A 228 -28.55 -10.60 6.05
C PRO A 228 -28.20 -9.22 6.60
N GLU A 229 -29.21 -8.44 6.99
CA GLU A 229 -29.02 -7.23 7.79
C GLU A 229 -28.24 -7.58 9.06
N GLY A 230 -27.28 -6.72 9.44
CA GLY A 230 -26.44 -6.97 10.60
C GLY A 230 -25.26 -7.91 10.34
N THR A 231 -25.06 -8.43 9.10
CA THR A 231 -23.81 -9.13 8.74
C THR A 231 -22.60 -8.34 9.24
N PRO A 232 -21.69 -8.93 10.04
CA PRO A 232 -20.58 -8.23 10.67
C PRO A 232 -19.70 -7.48 9.68
N ILE A 233 -19.50 -6.18 9.90
CA ILE A 233 -18.57 -5.34 9.14
C ILE A 233 -17.35 -5.05 10.00
N LEU A 234 -16.17 -5.42 9.52
CA LEU A 234 -14.91 -5.23 10.22
C LEU A 234 -14.29 -3.88 9.85
N CYS A 235 -13.40 -3.35 10.71
CA CYS A 235 -12.76 -2.04 10.51
C CYS A 235 -11.98 -1.98 9.19
N GLY A 236 -11.27 -3.06 8.83
CA GLY A 236 -10.42 -3.07 7.62
C GLY A 236 -9.07 -2.41 7.83
N ALA A 237 -8.17 -2.53 6.84
CA ALA A 237 -6.79 -2.05 6.95
C ALA A 237 -6.13 -1.79 5.59
N HIS A 238 -4.91 -1.24 5.64
CA HIS A 238 -4.02 -1.08 4.47
C HIS A 238 -3.59 -2.44 3.90
N ASP A 239 -3.66 -2.62 2.59
CA ASP A 239 -3.39 -3.88 1.90
C ASP A 239 -2.00 -4.47 2.21
N SER A 240 -0.98 -3.64 2.12
CA SER A 240 0.40 -4.06 2.42
C SER A 240 0.55 -4.56 3.86
N SER A 241 -0.10 -3.90 4.84
CA SER A 241 -0.03 -4.30 6.25
C SER A 241 -0.79 -5.61 6.51
N VAL A 242 -1.92 -5.83 5.84
CA VAL A 242 -2.67 -7.09 5.93
C VAL A 242 -1.84 -8.27 5.42
N THR A 243 -1.06 -8.09 4.35
CA THR A 243 -0.19 -9.16 3.83
C THR A 243 0.94 -9.56 4.79
N LEU A 244 1.33 -8.68 5.71
CA LEU A 244 2.36 -8.95 6.72
C LEU A 244 1.85 -9.77 7.92
N VAL A 245 0.54 -9.86 8.13
CA VAL A 245 -0.07 -10.50 9.31
C VAL A 245 0.30 -11.97 9.42
N SER A 246 0.09 -12.73 8.35
CA SER A 246 0.39 -14.16 8.36
C SER A 246 1.89 -14.46 8.58
N PRO A 247 2.83 -13.77 7.91
CA PRO A 247 4.26 -13.88 8.23
C PRO A 247 4.59 -13.52 9.68
N TYR A 248 4.06 -12.41 10.19
CA TYR A 248 4.30 -11.97 11.57
C TYR A 248 3.87 -13.02 12.59
N LEU A 249 2.69 -13.64 12.41
CA LEU A 249 2.15 -14.63 13.36
C LEU A 249 2.77 -16.02 13.23
N LYS A 250 3.25 -16.40 12.03
CA LYS A 250 3.66 -17.78 11.72
C LYS A 250 5.16 -17.99 11.58
N ARG A 251 5.96 -16.91 11.51
CA ARG A 251 7.41 -16.99 11.31
C ARG A 251 8.18 -16.67 12.58
N THR A 252 9.42 -17.15 12.64
CA THR A 252 10.35 -16.72 13.67
C THR A 252 10.84 -15.31 13.34
N LEU A 253 10.70 -14.39 14.29
CA LEU A 253 11.18 -13.02 14.17
C LEU A 253 12.62 -12.89 14.75
N PRO A 254 13.47 -12.00 14.22
CA PRO A 254 13.17 -11.12 13.09
C PRO A 254 13.19 -11.87 11.75
N CYS A 255 12.39 -11.38 10.79
CA CYS A 255 12.46 -11.81 9.39
C CYS A 255 12.19 -10.63 8.48
N THR A 256 12.62 -10.74 7.22
CA THR A 256 12.43 -9.70 6.23
C THR A 256 11.56 -10.22 5.09
N MET A 257 10.57 -9.42 4.69
CA MET A 257 9.67 -9.73 3.58
C MET A 257 10.10 -8.96 2.34
N LEU A 258 10.14 -9.65 1.20
CA LEU A 258 10.34 -9.07 -0.12
C LEU A 258 9.16 -9.45 -1.01
N SER A 259 8.42 -8.47 -1.46
CA SER A 259 7.40 -8.64 -2.49
C SER A 259 7.84 -7.94 -3.76
N SER A 260 7.84 -8.64 -4.89
CA SER A 260 8.23 -8.11 -6.19
C SER A 260 7.08 -8.17 -7.19
N GLY A 261 6.89 -7.08 -7.90
CA GLY A 261 5.88 -6.90 -8.93
C GLY A 261 6.18 -5.63 -9.71
N THR A 262 5.20 -4.78 -9.95
CA THR A 262 5.41 -3.42 -10.48
C THR A 262 6.36 -2.63 -9.57
N TRP A 263 6.20 -2.81 -8.27
CA TRP A 263 7.10 -2.34 -7.22
C TRP A 263 7.86 -3.51 -6.60
N ILE A 264 9.07 -3.27 -6.11
CA ILE A 264 9.69 -4.07 -5.05
C ILE A 264 9.40 -3.36 -3.73
N THR A 265 8.86 -4.12 -2.78
CA THR A 265 8.59 -3.66 -1.41
C THR A 265 9.29 -4.57 -0.43
N LEU A 266 9.96 -3.97 0.55
CA LEU A 266 10.72 -4.63 1.59
C LEU A 266 10.15 -4.24 2.94
N PHE A 267 9.98 -5.20 3.86
CA PHE A 267 9.49 -4.95 5.21
C PHE A 267 10.35 -5.74 6.20
N SER A 268 10.82 -5.07 7.26
CA SER A 268 11.60 -5.70 8.32
C SER A 268 10.71 -5.94 9.54
N LEU A 269 10.40 -7.19 9.83
CA LEU A 269 9.51 -7.60 10.92
C LEU A 269 10.29 -7.97 12.17
N GLY A 270 9.83 -7.50 13.35
CA GLY A 270 10.43 -7.82 14.63
C GLY A 270 11.72 -7.05 14.94
N ILE A 271 11.94 -5.91 14.27
CA ILE A 271 13.05 -4.99 14.53
C ILE A 271 12.56 -3.85 15.41
N THR A 272 13.27 -3.54 16.48
CA THR A 272 12.93 -2.46 17.41
C THR A 272 13.93 -1.31 17.42
N ASN A 273 15.16 -1.57 16.93
CA ASN A 273 16.22 -0.57 16.85
C ASN A 273 16.64 -0.38 15.39
N PHE A 274 16.39 0.75 14.80
CA PHE A 274 16.78 1.14 13.45
C PHE A 274 17.16 2.62 13.40
N LYS A 275 17.91 3.00 12.37
CA LYS A 275 18.35 4.38 12.19
C LYS A 275 17.29 5.16 11.42
N PHE A 276 16.85 6.30 11.96
CA PHE A 276 15.98 7.25 11.27
C PHE A 276 16.80 8.05 10.25
N ASN A 277 16.65 7.74 8.97
CA ASN A 277 17.27 8.50 7.90
C ASN A 277 16.37 8.52 6.65
N GLU A 278 15.68 9.63 6.43
CA GLU A 278 14.80 9.82 5.27
C GLU A 278 15.56 9.72 3.93
N GLN A 279 16.82 10.14 3.90
CA GLN A 279 17.64 10.16 2.68
C GLN A 279 17.98 8.75 2.16
N THR A 280 17.85 7.71 2.99
CA THR A 280 18.04 6.33 2.56
C THR A 280 16.82 5.73 1.86
N GLY A 281 15.70 6.46 1.77
CA GLY A 281 14.42 5.95 1.27
C GLY A 281 13.66 5.11 2.30
N LEU A 282 14.12 5.08 3.55
CA LEU A 282 13.42 4.43 4.67
C LEU A 282 12.03 5.05 4.82
N MET A 283 11.05 4.17 5.03
CA MET A 283 9.71 4.52 5.52
C MET A 283 9.41 3.74 6.79
N LEU A 284 8.59 4.32 7.66
CA LEU A 284 8.09 3.64 8.84
C LEU A 284 6.57 3.62 8.78
N THR A 285 5.98 2.45 8.99
CA THR A 285 4.53 2.29 9.08
C THR A 285 4.20 1.41 10.28
N ASN A 286 3.01 1.54 10.84
CA ASN A 286 2.55 0.56 11.79
C ASN A 286 1.90 -0.62 11.04
N ASP A 287 2.12 -1.84 11.54
CA ASP A 287 1.33 -2.99 11.10
C ASP A 287 -0.06 -2.99 11.72
N CYS A 288 -0.90 -3.95 11.38
CA CYS A 288 -2.25 -4.08 11.92
C CYS A 288 -2.29 -4.29 13.45
N PHE A 289 -1.17 -4.69 14.07
CA PHE A 289 -1.06 -4.87 15.53
C PHE A 289 -0.56 -3.59 16.24
N GLY A 290 -0.11 -2.60 15.49
CA GLY A 290 0.46 -1.36 15.99
C GLY A 290 1.98 -1.38 16.15
N ASN A 291 2.67 -2.45 15.72
CA ASN A 291 4.13 -2.48 15.73
C ASN A 291 4.68 -1.61 14.61
N LEU A 292 5.76 -0.90 14.90
CA LEU A 292 6.45 -0.09 13.90
C LEU A 292 7.27 -1.01 12.97
N VAL A 293 7.07 -0.86 11.67
CA VAL A 293 7.69 -1.69 10.62
C VAL A 293 8.51 -0.80 9.68
N PRO A 294 9.86 -0.90 9.73
CA PRO A 294 10.70 -0.32 8.72
C PRO A 294 10.44 -0.94 7.35
N ASN A 295 10.25 -0.10 6.35
CA ASN A 295 10.02 -0.57 5.00
C ASN A 295 10.70 0.31 3.96
N PHE A 296 10.90 -0.25 2.76
CA PHE A 296 11.47 0.41 1.61
C PHE A 296 10.75 -0.03 0.36
N ARG A 297 10.57 0.86 -0.62
CA ARG A 297 9.95 0.51 -1.88
C ARG A 297 10.53 1.30 -3.05
N PHE A 298 10.55 0.68 -4.23
CA PHE A 298 10.91 1.35 -5.47
C PHE A 298 10.23 0.67 -6.68
N PRO A 299 9.99 1.37 -7.80
CA PRO A 299 9.18 0.88 -8.91
C PRO A 299 9.97 -0.04 -9.86
N ALA A 300 10.56 -1.10 -9.32
CA ALA A 300 11.49 -1.98 -10.02
C ALA A 300 10.91 -2.60 -11.31
N GLY A 301 9.69 -3.13 -11.25
CA GLY A 301 9.05 -3.76 -12.40
C GLY A 301 8.79 -2.77 -13.54
N LYS A 302 8.38 -1.56 -13.18
CA LYS A 302 8.15 -0.50 -14.16
C LYS A 302 9.48 -0.03 -14.79
N ILE A 303 10.50 0.21 -13.96
CA ILE A 303 11.84 0.56 -14.45
C ILE A 303 12.39 -0.53 -15.39
N TYR A 304 12.22 -1.80 -15.02
CA TYR A 304 12.65 -2.93 -15.82
C TYR A 304 11.97 -2.92 -17.20
N GLN A 305 10.64 -2.77 -17.25
CA GLN A 305 9.88 -2.70 -18.49
C GLN A 305 10.28 -1.48 -19.33
N ASP A 306 10.29 -0.29 -18.75
CA ASP A 306 10.61 0.95 -19.46
C ASP A 306 12.01 0.91 -20.08
N VAL A 307 12.97 0.26 -19.41
CA VAL A 307 14.33 0.08 -19.92
C VAL A 307 14.36 -0.93 -21.07
N LEU A 308 13.62 -2.04 -21.00
CA LEU A 308 13.62 -3.05 -22.05
C LEU A 308 12.83 -2.63 -23.31
N GLU A 309 11.81 -1.79 -23.16
CA GLU A 309 10.97 -1.30 -24.26
C GLU A 309 11.59 -0.13 -25.06
N LYS A 310 12.63 0.53 -24.53
CA LYS A 310 13.30 1.61 -25.25
C LYS A 310 13.92 1.12 -26.56
N GLU A 311 13.73 1.91 -27.63
CA GLU A 311 14.45 1.71 -28.90
C GLU A 311 15.95 1.76 -28.69
N ARG A 312 16.69 0.87 -29.36
CA ARG A 312 18.13 0.73 -29.19
C ARG A 312 18.86 1.09 -30.47
N THR A 313 19.91 1.86 -30.31
CA THR A 313 20.71 2.35 -31.42
C THR A 313 22.06 1.64 -31.55
N ALA A 314 22.39 0.70 -30.65
CA ALA A 314 23.77 0.23 -30.54
C ALA A 314 24.01 -1.27 -30.68
N GLU A 315 25.17 -1.55 -31.17
CA GLU A 315 25.79 -2.85 -31.40
C GLU A 315 26.87 -3.19 -30.34
N ASP A 316 27.08 -2.32 -29.33
CA ASP A 316 28.19 -2.46 -28.40
C ASP A 316 27.97 -3.52 -27.35
N ASP A 317 28.86 -4.48 -27.28
CA ASP A 317 28.92 -5.48 -26.21
C ASP A 317 29.78 -4.97 -25.04
N PHE A 318 29.13 -4.39 -24.01
CA PHE A 318 29.80 -3.97 -22.78
C PHE A 318 29.87 -5.12 -21.76
N SER A 319 30.40 -6.26 -22.16
CA SER A 319 30.60 -7.42 -21.28
C SER A 319 31.51 -7.12 -20.07
N LEU A 320 32.22 -6.01 -20.07
CA LEU A 320 33.14 -5.57 -19.00
C LEU A 320 32.57 -4.50 -18.08
N MET A 321 31.32 -4.07 -18.26
CA MET A 321 30.74 -3.05 -17.39
C MET A 321 30.42 -3.62 -16.01
N ASP A 322 30.86 -2.94 -14.96
CA ASP A 322 30.44 -3.26 -13.58
C ASP A 322 29.06 -2.65 -13.31
N TRP A 323 28.03 -3.40 -13.62
CA TRP A 323 26.64 -3.00 -13.40
C TRP A 323 26.29 -2.78 -11.93
N SER A 324 27.04 -3.37 -11.00
CA SER A 324 26.80 -3.21 -9.56
C SER A 324 27.19 -1.82 -9.06
N SER A 325 28.01 -1.08 -9.81
CA SER A 325 28.37 0.31 -9.52
C SER A 325 27.34 1.33 -10.01
N ILE A 326 26.32 0.90 -10.76
CA ILE A 326 25.27 1.79 -11.25
C ILE A 326 24.15 1.91 -10.21
N ARG A 327 23.66 3.13 -10.00
CA ARG A 327 22.54 3.47 -9.12
C ARG A 327 21.37 3.99 -9.93
N VAL A 328 20.16 3.69 -9.48
CA VAL A 328 18.95 4.34 -9.97
C VAL A 328 18.68 5.53 -9.09
N VAL A 329 18.47 6.70 -9.68
CA VAL A 329 18.13 7.93 -8.99
C VAL A 329 16.89 8.55 -9.64
N ASP A 330 16.23 9.48 -8.94
CA ASP A 330 15.05 10.20 -9.41
C ASP A 330 13.87 9.30 -9.83
N TYR A 331 13.73 8.14 -9.18
CA TYR A 331 12.73 7.14 -9.53
C TYR A 331 11.37 7.29 -8.79
N ALA A 332 11.08 8.45 -8.24
CA ALA A 332 9.75 8.74 -7.67
C ALA A 332 8.63 8.45 -8.69
N SER A 333 8.90 8.67 -9.99
CA SER A 333 8.19 8.01 -11.08
C SER A 333 9.21 7.29 -11.97
N ALA A 334 8.89 6.08 -12.45
CA ALA A 334 9.78 5.30 -13.32
C ALA A 334 10.21 6.06 -14.59
N GLN A 335 9.37 6.98 -15.09
CA GLN A 335 9.66 7.82 -16.25
C GLN A 335 10.82 8.80 -16.03
N LYS A 336 11.09 9.15 -14.76
CA LYS A 336 12.20 10.06 -14.38
C LYS A 336 13.45 9.31 -13.92
N ALA A 337 13.41 7.96 -13.88
CA ALA A 337 14.54 7.17 -13.40
C ALA A 337 15.79 7.40 -14.25
N LYS A 338 16.88 7.76 -13.60
CA LYS A 338 18.22 7.93 -14.21
C LYS A 338 19.17 6.88 -13.67
N PHE A 339 20.11 6.49 -14.51
CA PHE A 339 21.15 5.53 -14.16
C PHE A 339 22.49 6.27 -14.04
N ILE A 340 23.05 6.29 -12.85
CA ILE A 340 24.31 7.01 -12.58
C ILE A 340 25.35 6.03 -12.07
N ASN A 341 26.55 6.11 -12.65
CA ASN A 341 27.69 5.39 -12.11
C ASN A 341 28.12 6.04 -10.79
N SER A 342 28.08 5.30 -9.70
CA SER A 342 28.35 5.79 -8.35
C SER A 342 29.80 6.23 -8.11
N LEU A 343 30.74 5.74 -8.94
CA LEU A 343 32.16 6.05 -8.84
C LEU A 343 32.55 7.31 -9.65
N SER A 344 31.93 7.49 -10.83
CA SER A 344 32.26 8.61 -11.74
C SER A 344 31.21 9.73 -11.75
N SER A 345 30.04 9.53 -11.14
CA SER A 345 28.86 10.41 -11.23
C SER A 345 28.33 10.63 -12.65
N GLN A 346 28.75 9.78 -13.59
CA GLN A 346 28.33 9.87 -14.99
C GLN A 346 26.96 9.22 -15.17
N GLU A 347 26.09 9.89 -15.91
CA GLU A 347 24.80 9.32 -16.34
C GLU A 347 25.02 8.28 -17.44
N ILE A 348 24.34 7.14 -17.30
CA ILE A 348 24.42 6.01 -18.20
C ILE A 348 23.15 5.95 -19.05
N ASP A 349 23.33 6.07 -20.36
CA ASP A 349 22.24 5.92 -21.32
C ASP A 349 22.07 4.44 -21.69
N MET A 350 21.03 3.82 -21.16
CA MET A 350 20.72 2.40 -21.35
C MET A 350 20.37 2.05 -22.82
N SER A 351 20.00 3.02 -23.65
CA SER A 351 19.68 2.79 -25.07
C SER A 351 20.91 2.46 -25.93
N LYS A 352 22.12 2.73 -25.42
CA LYS A 352 23.40 2.49 -26.12
C LYS A 352 23.92 1.06 -26.02
N PHE A 353 23.20 0.17 -25.31
CA PHE A 353 23.67 -1.20 -25.08
C PHE A 353 22.76 -2.21 -25.80
N SER A 354 23.31 -3.38 -26.12
CA SER A 354 22.57 -4.50 -26.68
C SER A 354 21.46 -4.96 -25.67
N LEU A 355 20.41 -5.55 -26.20
CA LEU A 355 19.29 -6.02 -25.34
C LEU A 355 19.77 -7.02 -24.26
N ALA A 356 20.64 -7.96 -24.65
CA ALA A 356 21.16 -8.97 -23.72
C ALA A 356 22.03 -8.35 -22.61
N SER A 357 22.88 -7.37 -22.94
CA SER A 357 23.69 -6.64 -21.97
C SER A 357 22.81 -5.82 -21.01
N VAL A 358 21.78 -5.16 -21.54
CA VAL A 358 20.84 -4.35 -20.73
C VAL A 358 19.99 -5.22 -19.82
N GLU A 359 19.47 -6.34 -20.29
CA GLU A 359 18.67 -7.25 -19.46
C GLU A 359 19.47 -7.75 -18.26
N LYS A 360 20.72 -8.16 -18.48
CA LYS A 360 21.63 -8.54 -17.39
C LYS A 360 21.96 -7.34 -16.50
N GLY A 361 22.27 -6.19 -17.10
CA GLY A 361 22.64 -4.97 -16.41
C GLY A 361 21.51 -4.47 -15.50
N ILE A 362 20.32 -4.27 -16.05
CA ILE A 362 19.17 -3.77 -15.27
C ILE A 362 18.80 -4.74 -14.14
N SER A 363 18.86 -6.06 -14.37
CA SER A 363 18.62 -7.05 -13.33
C SER A 363 19.62 -6.92 -12.18
N THR A 364 20.89 -6.69 -12.47
CA THR A 364 21.96 -6.49 -11.47
C THR A 364 21.73 -5.17 -10.70
N ILE A 365 21.43 -4.09 -11.43
CA ILE A 365 21.15 -2.77 -10.82
C ILE A 365 19.98 -2.84 -9.85
N LEU A 366 18.87 -3.46 -10.25
CA LEU A 366 17.69 -3.60 -9.41
C LEU A 366 17.95 -4.53 -8.21
N ALA A 367 18.77 -5.57 -8.36
CA ALA A 367 19.20 -6.41 -7.24
C ALA A 367 20.06 -5.62 -6.25
N GLN A 368 20.97 -4.78 -6.75
CA GLN A 368 21.78 -3.90 -5.89
C GLN A 368 20.92 -2.86 -5.18
N GLU A 369 19.89 -2.29 -5.84
CA GLU A 369 18.96 -1.37 -5.20
C GLU A 369 18.11 -2.07 -4.13
N THR A 370 17.77 -3.34 -4.35
CA THR A 370 17.14 -4.18 -3.33
C THR A 370 18.05 -4.34 -2.10
N LEU A 371 19.35 -4.60 -2.30
CA LEU A 371 20.32 -4.69 -1.19
C LEU A 371 20.45 -3.36 -0.43
N ASN A 372 20.46 -2.23 -1.14
CA ASN A 372 20.46 -0.90 -0.52
C ASN A 372 19.22 -0.69 0.34
N GLY A 373 18.06 -1.10 -0.17
CA GLY A 373 16.80 -1.05 0.58
C GLY A 373 16.80 -1.96 1.81
N LEU A 374 17.38 -3.17 1.69
CA LEU A 374 17.55 -4.09 2.83
C LEU A 374 18.46 -3.48 3.93
N ASP A 375 19.53 -2.80 3.54
CA ASP A 375 20.39 -2.07 4.47
C ASP A 375 19.66 -0.89 5.13
N ALA A 376 18.91 -0.11 4.33
CA ALA A 376 18.14 1.04 4.79
C ALA A 376 17.11 0.68 5.89
N ILE A 377 16.49 -0.50 5.81
CA ILE A 377 15.52 -0.98 6.79
C ILE A 377 16.13 -1.83 7.91
N ASP A 378 17.45 -1.88 8.02
CA ASP A 378 18.18 -2.76 8.97
C ASP A 378 17.68 -4.21 8.92
N ALA A 379 17.52 -4.74 7.70
CA ALA A 379 16.94 -6.05 7.46
C ALA A 379 17.71 -7.18 8.17
N LYS A 380 16.98 -8.07 8.83
CA LYS A 380 17.56 -9.19 9.60
C LYS A 380 16.79 -10.49 9.38
N GLY A 381 17.48 -11.59 9.68
CA GLY A 381 16.90 -12.93 9.59
C GLY A 381 16.72 -13.42 8.15
N PRO A 382 15.90 -14.45 7.93
CA PRO A 382 15.63 -14.97 6.60
C PRO A 382 14.87 -13.95 5.73
N LEU A 383 15.22 -13.88 4.45
CA LEU A 383 14.51 -13.10 3.45
C LEU A 383 13.40 -13.96 2.84
N ILE A 384 12.16 -13.65 3.15
CA ILE A 384 10.98 -14.31 2.61
C ILE A 384 10.56 -13.58 1.34
N ALA A 385 10.82 -14.17 0.21
CA ALA A 385 10.69 -13.51 -1.08
C ALA A 385 9.55 -14.08 -1.94
N SER A 386 8.79 -13.20 -2.58
CA SER A 386 7.68 -13.52 -3.48
C SER A 386 7.67 -12.66 -4.72
N GLY A 387 6.97 -13.10 -5.77
CA GLY A 387 6.72 -12.34 -6.99
C GLY A 387 7.66 -12.64 -8.17
N PRO A 388 7.43 -11.98 -9.33
CA PRO A 388 8.02 -12.38 -10.61
C PRO A 388 9.53 -12.21 -10.68
N PHE A 389 10.16 -11.28 -9.95
CA PHE A 389 11.61 -11.14 -9.97
C PHE A 389 12.37 -12.36 -9.44
N LEU A 390 11.71 -13.25 -8.70
CA LEU A 390 12.31 -14.53 -8.29
C LEU A 390 12.58 -15.47 -9.47
N HIS A 391 11.94 -15.26 -10.61
CA HIS A 391 12.17 -16.02 -11.85
C HIS A 391 13.27 -15.39 -12.71
N ASN A 392 13.69 -14.15 -12.42
CA ASN A 392 14.82 -13.50 -13.11
C ASN A 392 16.14 -14.02 -12.52
N GLN A 393 16.83 -14.89 -13.28
CA GLN A 393 18.05 -15.54 -12.81
C GLN A 393 19.20 -14.58 -12.52
N ASN A 394 19.35 -13.50 -13.29
CA ASN A 394 20.40 -12.51 -13.05
C ASN A 394 20.15 -11.78 -11.73
N TYR A 395 18.91 -11.38 -11.46
CA TYR A 395 18.50 -10.72 -10.23
C TYR A 395 18.70 -11.65 -9.01
N ILE A 396 18.12 -12.85 -9.04
CA ILE A 396 18.13 -13.72 -7.87
C ILE A 396 19.53 -14.28 -7.56
N ASN A 397 20.36 -14.55 -8.59
CA ASN A 397 21.71 -15.02 -8.39
C ASN A 397 22.59 -13.94 -7.74
N PHE A 398 22.45 -12.68 -8.19
CA PHE A 398 23.14 -11.56 -7.56
C PHE A 398 22.71 -11.37 -6.12
N LEU A 399 21.41 -11.37 -5.86
CA LEU A 399 20.85 -11.21 -4.51
C LEU A 399 21.33 -12.33 -3.57
N LYS A 400 21.32 -13.60 -4.01
CA LYS A 400 21.81 -14.75 -3.24
C LYS A 400 23.28 -14.69 -2.91
N LYS A 401 24.09 -14.12 -3.80
CA LYS A 401 25.54 -13.99 -3.59
C LYS A 401 25.86 -12.96 -2.51
N GLU A 402 25.13 -11.87 -2.49
CA GLU A 402 25.43 -10.71 -1.62
C GLU A 402 24.63 -10.72 -0.30
N TRP A 403 23.46 -11.36 -0.26
CA TRP A 403 22.65 -11.44 0.95
C TRP A 403 23.16 -12.53 1.91
N PRO A 404 23.52 -12.19 3.18
CA PRO A 404 24.21 -13.12 4.08
C PRO A 404 23.32 -14.21 4.70
N SER A 405 21.99 -14.05 4.60
CA SER A 405 21.02 -14.96 5.21
C SER A 405 20.27 -15.78 4.15
N GLN A 406 19.50 -16.76 4.61
CA GLN A 406 18.71 -17.61 3.72
C GLN A 406 17.65 -16.79 2.98
N ILE A 407 17.50 -17.05 1.67
CA ILE A 407 16.37 -16.57 0.87
C ILE A 407 15.38 -17.72 0.73
N VAL A 408 14.19 -17.52 1.27
CA VAL A 408 13.08 -18.46 1.21
C VAL A 408 12.07 -17.98 0.16
N SER A 409 11.93 -18.74 -0.92
CA SER A 409 10.92 -18.46 -1.94
C SER A 409 9.54 -18.91 -1.44
N GLU A 410 8.60 -18.00 -1.35
CA GLU A 410 7.22 -18.30 -0.99
C GLU A 410 6.39 -18.47 -2.28
N LYS A 411 5.95 -19.69 -2.56
CA LYS A 411 5.14 -20.01 -3.76
C LYS A 411 3.69 -19.53 -3.61
N ASN A 412 3.15 -19.63 -2.40
CA ASN A 412 1.83 -19.09 -2.09
C ASN A 412 2.03 -17.68 -1.57
N HIS A 413 1.80 -16.71 -2.44
CA HIS A 413 1.92 -15.30 -2.12
C HIS A 413 1.43 -14.99 -0.71
N LEU A 414 2.00 -13.96 -0.12
CA LEU A 414 1.40 -13.18 0.95
C LEU A 414 -0.03 -12.82 0.51
N SER A 415 -0.95 -13.78 0.66
CA SER A 415 -2.32 -13.61 0.20
C SER A 415 -3.02 -12.66 1.15
N LEU A 416 -3.62 -11.63 0.61
CA LEU A 416 -4.48 -10.72 1.36
C LEU A 416 -5.53 -11.52 2.17
N CYS A 417 -6.19 -12.48 1.54
CA CYS A 417 -7.20 -13.33 2.19
C CYS A 417 -6.63 -14.12 3.36
N THR A 418 -5.41 -14.67 3.23
CA THR A 418 -4.75 -15.38 4.33
C THR A 418 -4.40 -14.43 5.49
N GLY A 419 -4.00 -13.20 5.18
CA GLY A 419 -3.77 -12.15 6.18
C GLY A 419 -5.06 -11.81 6.93
N VAL A 420 -6.16 -11.59 6.21
CA VAL A 420 -7.49 -11.32 6.80
C VAL A 420 -7.95 -12.47 7.69
N ALA A 421 -7.84 -13.72 7.23
CA ALA A 421 -8.22 -14.88 8.04
C ALA A 421 -7.39 -14.96 9.32
N SER A 422 -6.08 -14.73 9.23
CA SER A 422 -5.18 -14.72 10.40
C SER A 422 -5.49 -13.57 11.38
N LEU A 423 -5.90 -12.40 10.89
CA LEU A 423 -6.35 -11.27 11.74
C LEU A 423 -7.62 -11.62 12.51
N ILE A 424 -8.60 -12.23 11.83
CA ILE A 424 -9.87 -12.60 12.46
C ILE A 424 -9.66 -13.70 13.51
N GLU A 425 -8.83 -14.70 13.22
CA GLU A 425 -8.44 -15.74 14.19
C GLU A 425 -7.75 -15.13 15.41
N TYR A 426 -6.82 -14.20 15.20
CA TYR A 426 -6.14 -13.48 16.27
C TYR A 426 -7.11 -12.68 17.14
N GLY A 427 -8.06 -11.98 16.54
CA GLY A 427 -9.06 -11.19 17.25
C GLY A 427 -10.08 -12.04 18.07
N CYS A 428 -10.18 -13.35 17.79
CA CYS A 428 -11.02 -14.29 18.53
C CYS A 428 -10.28 -15.01 19.68
N SER A 429 -8.95 -14.91 19.73
CA SER A 429 -8.09 -15.54 20.74
C SER A 429 -7.86 -14.63 21.96
#